data_3f6e4753ec1b88c7953d7d2542ef718c
#
_entry.id   3f6e4753ec1b88c7953d7d2542ef718c
#
_cell.length_a   1.000
_cell.length_b   1.000
_cell.length_c   1.000
_cell.angle_alpha   90.00
_cell.angle_beta   90.00
_cell.angle_gamma   90.00
#
_symmetry.space_group_name_H-M   'P 1'
#
loop_
_entity.id
_entity.type
_entity.pdbx_description
1 polymer ?
#
loop_
_entity_poly.entity_id
_entity_poly.type
_entity_poly.pdbx_seq_one_letter_code
_entity_poly.pdbx_strand_id
1 'polypeptide(L)'
;MTACIKRPGGLWTSCPCPACSAHTLRMHKLARCGRVPAPPRDAAVARVVEWVSQGFSPAWIASVIGTSRATVPEIAVAAAGGRPYRMTWATSRAIMHADITAATEGWRDATGTRRRLQALAWLGYPQALIANMTGLPPATVAIIARGQQRHVTPQQWRSISAAYELVGDRRGPSTAAHSRAVTRGWLPPATWDDPDTDAQPTSTTTRKESAA
;
A
#
# COMPACT_ATOMS: atom_id res chain seq x y z
N MET A 1 39.87 13.79 -22.89
CA MET A 1 38.46 14.24 -22.82
C MET A 1 37.63 13.07 -22.37
N THR A 2 37.28 12.99 -21.09
CA THR A 2 36.50 11.90 -20.51
C THR A 2 35.02 12.14 -20.91
N ALA A 3 34.53 11.31 -21.82
CA ALA A 3 33.14 11.35 -22.27
C ALA A 3 32.22 11.11 -21.09
N CYS A 4 31.25 11.99 -20.91
CA CYS A 4 30.21 11.84 -19.91
C CYS A 4 29.37 10.61 -20.27
N ILE A 5 29.57 9.50 -19.58
CA ILE A 5 28.82 8.25 -19.80
C ILE A 5 27.41 8.49 -19.25
N LYS A 6 26.48 8.82 -20.12
CA LYS A 6 25.05 8.81 -19.84
C LYS A 6 24.64 7.40 -19.42
N ARG A 7 24.46 7.15 -18.12
CA ARG A 7 23.75 5.96 -17.68
C ARG A 7 22.27 6.13 -18.06
N PRO A 8 21.65 5.24 -18.80
CA PRO A 8 20.23 5.25 -19.05
C PRO A 8 19.51 5.16 -17.69
N GLY A 9 18.70 6.15 -17.35
CA GLY A 9 17.97 6.24 -16.08
C GLY A 9 18.67 6.96 -14.92
N GLY A 10 19.90 7.46 -15.09
CA GLY A 10 20.61 8.18 -14.03
C GLY A 10 20.21 9.66 -13.92
N LEU A 11 19.91 10.10 -12.70
CA LEU A 11 19.69 11.51 -12.37
C LEU A 11 20.95 12.34 -12.71
N TRP A 12 20.78 13.43 -13.42
CA TRP A 12 21.84 14.36 -13.85
C TRP A 12 22.62 15.02 -12.68
N THR A 13 22.18 14.81 -11.45
CA THR A 13 22.73 15.44 -10.23
C THR A 13 24.02 14.80 -9.70
N SER A 14 24.46 13.69 -10.26
CA SER A 14 25.60 12.92 -9.71
C SER A 14 26.84 12.87 -10.60
N CYS A 15 26.86 13.54 -11.75
CA CYS A 15 28.04 13.57 -12.59
C CYS A 15 28.97 14.73 -12.19
N PRO A 16 30.21 14.46 -11.72
CA PRO A 16 31.14 15.51 -11.28
C PRO A 16 31.87 16.21 -12.44
N CYS A 17 31.55 15.87 -13.71
CA CYS A 17 32.26 16.47 -14.84
C CYS A 17 31.92 17.97 -14.99
N PRO A 18 32.88 18.80 -15.47
CA PRO A 18 32.69 20.26 -15.58
C PRO A 18 31.48 20.67 -16.43
N ALA A 19 31.21 19.92 -17.51
CA ALA A 19 30.08 20.19 -18.41
C ALA A 19 28.72 19.99 -17.72
N CYS A 20 28.55 18.89 -16.93
CA CYS A 20 27.34 18.65 -16.20
C CYS A 20 27.16 19.64 -15.04
N SER A 21 28.24 19.97 -14.34
CA SER A 21 28.22 20.99 -13.29
C SER A 21 27.84 22.36 -13.83
N ALA A 22 28.41 22.79 -14.95
CA ALA A 22 28.08 24.06 -15.62
C ALA A 22 26.61 24.08 -16.10
N HIS A 23 26.10 22.97 -16.64
CA HIS A 23 24.70 22.86 -17.03
C HIS A 23 23.76 23.00 -15.81
N THR A 24 24.06 22.31 -14.71
CA THR A 24 23.29 22.37 -13.49
C THR A 24 23.27 23.79 -12.91
N LEU A 25 24.41 24.45 -12.83
CA LEU A 25 24.53 25.83 -12.36
C LEU A 25 23.73 26.80 -13.25
N ARG A 26 23.80 26.63 -14.58
CA ARG A 26 23.03 27.43 -15.54
C ARG A 26 21.51 27.23 -15.32
N MET A 27 21.03 26.01 -15.16
CA MET A 27 19.62 25.71 -14.91
C MET A 27 19.14 26.31 -13.57
N HIS A 28 19.95 26.22 -12.51
CA HIS A 28 19.63 26.87 -11.23
C HIS A 28 19.54 28.38 -11.37
N LYS A 29 20.46 29.02 -12.12
CA LYS A 29 20.46 30.47 -12.37
C LYS A 29 19.18 30.86 -13.16
N LEU A 30 18.84 30.14 -14.21
CA LEU A 30 17.65 30.40 -15.01
C LEU A 30 16.36 30.21 -14.18
N ALA A 31 16.31 29.21 -13.31
CA ALA A 31 15.17 28.98 -12.43
C ALA A 31 15.00 30.14 -11.41
N ARG A 32 16.10 30.67 -10.84
CA ARG A 32 16.06 31.85 -9.95
C ARG A 32 15.53 33.08 -10.67
N CYS A 33 15.80 33.22 -11.96
CA CYS A 33 15.35 34.35 -12.76
C CYS A 33 13.93 34.15 -13.37
N GLY A 34 13.21 33.09 -12.97
CA GLY A 34 11.87 32.77 -13.50
C GLY A 34 11.85 32.38 -14.99
N ARG A 35 13.02 32.16 -15.61
CA ARG A 35 13.16 31.83 -17.04
C ARG A 35 13.02 30.33 -17.36
N VAL A 36 12.95 29.49 -16.33
CA VAL A 36 12.61 28.08 -16.46
C VAL A 36 11.22 27.91 -15.85
N PRO A 37 10.25 27.37 -16.57
CA PRO A 37 8.93 27.08 -16.01
C PRO A 37 9.08 26.21 -14.76
N ALA A 38 8.30 26.49 -13.73
CA ALA A 38 8.24 25.61 -12.57
C ALA A 38 7.72 24.21 -13.01
N PRO A 39 8.20 23.11 -12.42
CA PRO A 39 7.61 21.80 -12.71
C PRO A 39 6.11 21.82 -12.38
N PRO A 40 5.27 21.00 -13.04
CA PRO A 40 3.85 20.90 -12.76
C PRO A 40 3.65 20.24 -11.38
N ARG A 41 3.97 21.00 -10.34
CA ARG A 41 4.04 20.54 -8.95
C ARG A 41 2.67 20.15 -8.42
N ASP A 42 1.68 21.01 -8.65
CA ASP A 42 0.36 20.81 -8.04
C ASP A 42 -0.35 19.59 -8.63
N ALA A 43 -0.21 19.36 -9.94
CA ALA A 43 -0.72 18.15 -10.59
C ALA A 43 0.00 16.87 -10.07
N ALA A 44 1.32 16.94 -9.88
CA ALA A 44 2.07 15.81 -9.35
C ALA A 44 1.73 15.52 -7.88
N VAL A 45 1.54 16.55 -7.06
CA VAL A 45 1.09 16.41 -5.67
C VAL A 45 -0.32 15.80 -5.62
N ALA A 46 -1.27 16.32 -6.41
CA ALA A 46 -2.63 15.78 -6.47
C ALA A 46 -2.64 14.29 -6.84
N ARG A 47 -1.81 13.89 -7.81
CA ARG A 47 -1.69 12.50 -8.24
C ARG A 47 -1.13 11.58 -7.14
N VAL A 48 -0.13 12.04 -6.38
CA VAL A 48 0.39 11.30 -5.22
C VAL A 48 -0.67 11.15 -4.14
N VAL A 49 -1.42 12.21 -3.84
CA VAL A 49 -2.50 12.18 -2.85
C VAL A 49 -3.60 11.21 -3.28
N GLU A 50 -3.97 11.22 -4.56
CA GLU A 50 -4.93 10.28 -5.13
C GLU A 50 -4.48 8.82 -4.93
N TRP A 51 -3.23 8.48 -5.29
CA TRP A 51 -2.71 7.12 -5.11
C TRP A 51 -2.68 6.67 -3.64
N VAL A 52 -2.32 7.57 -2.73
CA VAL A 52 -2.36 7.28 -1.29
C VAL A 52 -3.81 7.07 -0.81
N SER A 53 -4.78 7.85 -1.31
CA SER A 53 -6.19 7.67 -0.97
C SER A 53 -6.80 6.37 -1.52
N GLN A 54 -6.28 5.88 -2.65
CA GLN A 54 -6.60 4.56 -3.21
C GLN A 54 -5.96 3.39 -2.44
N GLY A 55 -5.23 3.67 -1.35
CA GLY A 55 -4.64 2.64 -0.48
C GLY A 55 -3.25 2.17 -0.85
N PHE A 56 -2.60 2.76 -1.86
CA PHE A 56 -1.21 2.39 -2.19
C PHE A 56 -0.23 2.90 -1.13
N SER A 57 0.68 2.05 -0.69
CA SER A 57 1.65 2.47 0.31
C SER A 57 2.65 3.49 -0.27
N PRO A 58 2.99 4.55 0.49
CA PRO A 58 3.96 5.56 0.05
C PRO A 58 5.33 4.97 -0.34
N ALA A 59 5.79 3.93 0.36
CA ALA A 59 7.04 3.26 0.06
C ALA A 59 7.01 2.53 -1.28
N TRP A 60 5.89 1.92 -1.62
CA TRP A 60 5.72 1.26 -2.91
C TRP A 60 5.60 2.29 -4.05
N ILE A 61 4.80 3.35 -3.88
CA ILE A 61 4.73 4.47 -4.83
C ILE A 61 6.14 4.99 -5.12
N ALA A 62 6.94 5.25 -4.06
CA ALA A 62 8.33 5.72 -4.22
C ALA A 62 9.19 4.75 -5.04
N SER A 63 9.01 3.43 -4.89
CA SER A 63 9.73 2.43 -5.68
C SER A 63 9.32 2.44 -7.16
N VAL A 64 8.02 2.60 -7.45
CA VAL A 64 7.49 2.64 -8.82
C VAL A 64 7.98 3.89 -9.56
N ILE A 65 7.95 5.05 -8.92
CA ILE A 65 8.43 6.30 -9.52
C ILE A 65 9.95 6.46 -9.48
N GLY A 66 10.68 5.51 -8.86
CA GLY A 66 12.14 5.53 -8.80
C GLY A 66 12.71 6.67 -7.93
N THR A 67 12.06 7.00 -6.82
CA THR A 67 12.49 8.05 -5.90
C THR A 67 12.83 7.51 -4.51
N SER A 68 13.33 8.38 -3.62
CA SER A 68 13.61 7.97 -2.24
C SER A 68 12.31 7.63 -1.47
N ARG A 69 12.40 6.70 -0.50
CA ARG A 69 11.27 6.32 0.34
C ARG A 69 10.66 7.48 1.11
N ALA A 70 11.43 8.52 1.39
CA ALA A 70 10.98 9.70 2.14
C ALA A 70 10.14 10.64 1.26
N THR A 71 10.39 10.69 -0.05
CA THR A 71 9.79 11.66 -0.98
C THR A 71 8.26 11.63 -0.98
N VAL A 72 7.66 10.44 -1.08
CA VAL A 72 6.19 10.31 -1.17
C VAL A 72 5.50 10.65 0.16
N PRO A 73 5.95 10.16 1.33
CA PRO A 73 5.44 10.63 2.61
C PRO A 73 5.56 12.13 2.82
N GLU A 74 6.70 12.73 2.46
CA GLU A 74 6.91 14.18 2.56
C GLU A 74 5.92 14.98 1.70
N ILE A 75 5.66 14.52 0.46
CA ILE A 75 4.65 15.11 -0.42
C ILE A 75 3.26 15.03 0.22
N ALA A 76 2.87 13.85 0.73
CA ALA A 76 1.56 13.64 1.34
C ALA A 76 1.36 14.49 2.61
N VAL A 77 2.37 14.58 3.48
CA VAL A 77 2.35 15.42 4.69
C VAL A 77 2.28 16.90 4.32
N ALA A 78 3.06 17.34 3.33
CA ALA A 78 3.03 18.72 2.86
C ALA A 78 1.65 19.10 2.29
N ALA A 79 1.04 18.19 1.50
CA ALA A 79 -0.29 18.36 0.94
C ALA A 79 -1.37 18.46 2.04
N ALA A 80 -1.35 17.56 3.02
CA ALA A 80 -2.28 17.57 4.15
C ALA A 80 -2.15 18.85 5.01
N GLY A 81 -0.93 19.38 5.15
CA GLY A 81 -0.66 20.62 5.88
C GLY A 81 -0.83 21.89 5.06
N GLY A 82 -1.28 21.83 3.82
CA GLY A 82 -1.41 22.99 2.91
C GLY A 82 -0.07 23.66 2.59
N ARG A 83 1.06 22.98 2.80
CA ARG A 83 2.40 23.56 2.61
C ARG A 83 2.95 23.24 1.22
N PRO A 84 3.63 24.19 0.56
CA PRO A 84 4.26 23.94 -0.73
C PRO A 84 5.41 22.93 -0.57
N TYR A 85 5.39 21.85 -1.34
CA TYR A 85 6.51 20.91 -1.43
C TYR A 85 7.48 21.34 -2.52
N ARG A 86 8.78 21.38 -2.21
CA ARG A 86 9.82 21.66 -3.21
C ARG A 86 10.08 20.42 -4.05
N MET A 87 9.62 20.43 -5.30
CA MET A 87 9.73 19.30 -6.22
C MET A 87 10.73 19.60 -7.33
N THR A 88 11.57 18.63 -7.68
CA THR A 88 12.44 18.72 -8.85
C THR A 88 11.68 18.36 -10.13
N TRP A 89 12.16 18.82 -11.27
CA TRP A 89 11.63 18.42 -12.58
C TRP A 89 11.66 16.90 -12.78
N ALA A 90 12.73 16.24 -12.33
CA ALA A 90 12.87 14.79 -12.42
C ALA A 90 11.78 14.08 -11.63
N THR A 91 11.55 14.49 -10.39
CA THR A 91 10.50 13.91 -9.52
C THR A 91 9.11 14.18 -10.08
N SER A 92 8.81 15.41 -10.50
CA SER A 92 7.51 15.74 -11.10
C SER A 92 7.25 14.91 -12.36
N ARG A 93 8.23 14.81 -13.26
CA ARG A 93 8.12 14.00 -14.47
C ARG A 93 7.91 12.52 -14.13
N ALA A 94 8.67 11.97 -13.19
CA ALA A 94 8.53 10.59 -12.76
C ALA A 94 7.11 10.30 -12.25
N ILE A 95 6.55 11.18 -11.44
CA ILE A 95 5.17 11.08 -10.95
C ILE A 95 4.17 11.17 -12.11
N MET A 96 4.33 12.14 -13.00
CA MET A 96 3.37 12.36 -14.09
C MET A 96 3.36 11.25 -15.14
N HIS A 97 4.48 10.56 -15.34
CA HIS A 97 4.60 9.45 -16.29
C HIS A 97 4.50 8.06 -15.64
N ALA A 98 4.44 7.96 -14.32
CA ALA A 98 4.26 6.67 -13.67
C ALA A 98 2.86 6.14 -13.96
N ASP A 99 2.79 4.90 -14.45
CA ASP A 99 1.55 4.15 -14.58
C ASP A 99 1.45 3.16 -13.40
N ILE A 100 0.77 3.61 -12.34
CA ILE A 100 0.52 2.77 -11.15
C ILE A 100 -0.53 1.70 -11.44
N THR A 101 -1.42 1.92 -12.40
CA THR A 101 -2.44 0.95 -12.77
C THR A 101 -1.87 -0.21 -13.58
N ALA A 102 -0.85 0.06 -14.41
CA ALA A 102 -0.12 -0.99 -15.14
C ALA A 102 0.83 -1.78 -14.24
N ALA A 103 1.33 -1.17 -13.16
CA ALA A 103 2.04 -1.86 -12.09
C ALA A 103 1.03 -2.62 -11.20
N THR A 104 0.30 -3.56 -11.77
CA THR A 104 -0.86 -4.30 -11.23
C THR A 104 -0.64 -5.00 -9.89
N GLU A 105 0.45 -4.79 -9.19
CA GLU A 105 0.83 -5.50 -7.98
C GLU A 105 1.33 -4.60 -6.84
N GLY A 106 0.74 -3.41 -6.68
CA GLY A 106 1.03 -2.57 -5.52
C GLY A 106 0.46 -3.08 -4.20
N TRP A 107 0.95 -2.55 -3.11
CA TRP A 107 0.40 -2.82 -1.79
C TRP A 107 -1.07 -2.38 -1.77
N ARG A 108 -1.93 -3.27 -1.28
CA ARG A 108 -3.38 -3.07 -1.19
C ARG A 108 -3.77 -2.71 0.23
N ASP A 109 -4.92 -2.08 0.40
CA ASP A 109 -5.53 -1.94 1.72
C ASP A 109 -5.70 -3.32 2.38
N ALA A 110 -5.39 -3.39 3.66
CA ALA A 110 -5.42 -4.66 4.40
C ALA A 110 -6.81 -5.05 4.89
N THR A 111 -7.83 -4.21 4.71
CA THR A 111 -9.15 -4.41 5.30
C THR A 111 -9.78 -5.74 4.87
N GLY A 112 -9.85 -6.03 3.59
CA GLY A 112 -10.39 -7.30 3.10
C GLY A 112 -9.56 -8.50 3.52
N THR A 113 -8.25 -8.37 3.49
CA THR A 113 -7.33 -9.43 3.96
C THR A 113 -7.49 -9.70 5.46
N ARG A 114 -7.65 -8.64 6.26
CA ARG A 114 -7.93 -8.74 7.70
C ARG A 114 -9.26 -9.47 7.95
N ARG A 115 -10.33 -9.11 7.24
CA ARG A 115 -11.65 -9.75 7.34
C ARG A 115 -11.57 -11.24 7.04
N ARG A 116 -10.87 -11.64 5.98
CA ARG A 116 -10.66 -13.06 5.63
C ARG A 116 -9.91 -13.81 6.74
N LEU A 117 -8.85 -13.25 7.31
CA LEU A 117 -8.12 -13.87 8.42
C LEU A 117 -8.97 -13.99 9.70
N GLN A 118 -9.78 -12.98 9.99
CA GLN A 118 -10.70 -12.98 11.12
C GLN A 118 -11.80 -14.04 10.94
N ALA A 119 -12.35 -14.17 9.74
CA ALA A 119 -13.34 -15.18 9.39
C ALA A 119 -12.75 -16.61 9.48
N LEU A 120 -11.53 -16.84 8.99
CA LEU A 120 -10.84 -18.13 9.18
C LEU A 120 -10.67 -18.48 10.66
N ALA A 121 -10.27 -17.53 11.47
CA ALA A 121 -10.16 -17.75 12.93
C ALA A 121 -11.53 -18.00 13.57
N TRP A 122 -12.59 -17.33 13.11
CA TRP A 122 -13.96 -17.54 13.55
C TRP A 122 -14.45 -18.96 13.18
N LEU A 123 -14.08 -19.47 12.02
CA LEU A 123 -14.35 -20.86 11.64
C LEU A 123 -13.59 -21.87 12.51
N GLY A 124 -12.63 -21.45 13.30
CA GLY A 124 -11.87 -22.33 14.20
C GLY A 124 -10.50 -22.75 13.64
N TYR A 125 -9.96 -22.01 12.68
CA TYR A 125 -8.57 -22.23 12.21
C TYR A 125 -7.58 -21.50 13.12
N PRO A 126 -6.68 -22.23 13.81
CA PRO A 126 -5.64 -21.61 14.62
C PRO A 126 -4.67 -20.82 13.76
N GLN A 127 -4.08 -19.77 14.30
CA GLN A 127 -3.14 -18.90 13.62
C GLN A 127 -1.95 -19.65 13.00
N ALA A 128 -1.43 -20.67 13.67
CA ALA A 128 -0.35 -21.51 13.15
C ALA A 128 -0.80 -22.28 11.89
N LEU A 129 -2.03 -22.78 11.87
CA LEU A 129 -2.56 -23.49 10.71
C LEU A 129 -2.80 -22.52 9.53
N ILE A 130 -3.34 -21.32 9.80
CA ILE A 130 -3.47 -20.27 8.77
C ILE A 130 -2.10 -19.89 8.22
N ALA A 131 -1.09 -19.75 9.06
CA ALA A 131 0.28 -19.46 8.66
C ALA A 131 0.84 -20.56 7.71
N ASN A 132 0.62 -21.82 8.04
CA ASN A 132 1.02 -22.94 7.17
C ASN A 132 0.28 -22.94 5.84
N MET A 133 -1.04 -22.69 5.84
CA MET A 133 -1.86 -22.64 4.62
C MET A 133 -1.47 -21.50 3.68
N THR A 134 -1.10 -20.37 4.25
CA THR A 134 -0.74 -19.15 3.48
C THR A 134 0.74 -19.05 3.14
N GLY A 135 1.60 -19.86 3.77
CA GLY A 135 3.04 -19.75 3.68
C GLY A 135 3.61 -18.47 4.34
N LEU A 136 2.83 -17.80 5.17
CA LEU A 136 3.23 -16.57 5.85
C LEU A 136 3.73 -16.84 7.28
N PRO A 137 4.67 -16.03 7.80
CA PRO A 137 5.05 -16.12 9.21
C PRO A 137 3.84 -15.91 10.13
N PRO A 138 3.70 -16.69 11.23
CA PRO A 138 2.58 -16.54 12.19
C PRO A 138 2.45 -15.11 12.75
N ALA A 139 3.59 -14.43 12.97
CA ALA A 139 3.61 -13.03 13.41
C ALA A 139 2.94 -12.10 12.39
N THR A 140 3.18 -12.30 11.09
CA THR A 140 2.55 -11.52 10.02
C THR A 140 1.03 -11.73 9.99
N VAL A 141 0.58 -12.98 10.07
CA VAL A 141 -0.84 -13.33 10.16
C VAL A 141 -1.50 -12.64 11.36
N ALA A 142 -0.81 -12.64 12.52
CA ALA A 142 -1.28 -11.99 13.73
C ALA A 142 -1.43 -10.47 13.59
N ILE A 143 -0.44 -9.81 13.01
CA ILE A 143 -0.40 -8.35 12.84
C ILE A 143 -1.52 -7.90 11.90
N ILE A 144 -1.72 -8.61 10.77
CA ILE A 144 -2.79 -8.31 9.81
C ILE A 144 -4.16 -8.56 10.45
N ALA A 145 -4.38 -9.71 11.09
CA ALA A 145 -5.66 -10.05 11.72
C ALA A 145 -6.09 -9.05 12.82
N ARG A 146 -5.12 -8.47 13.53
CA ARG A 146 -5.36 -7.42 14.55
C ARG A 146 -5.53 -6.01 13.97
N GLY A 147 -5.37 -5.82 12.66
CA GLY A 147 -5.48 -4.51 12.03
C GLY A 147 -4.29 -3.57 12.28
N GLN A 148 -3.17 -4.12 12.75
CA GLN A 148 -1.94 -3.34 12.99
C GLN A 148 -1.16 -3.04 11.70
N GLN A 149 -1.50 -3.70 10.61
CA GLN A 149 -0.95 -3.47 9.29
C GLN A 149 -2.04 -2.87 8.39
N ARG A 150 -1.77 -1.68 7.83
CA ARG A 150 -2.73 -0.97 6.98
C ARG A 150 -2.70 -1.45 5.53
N HIS A 151 -1.57 -1.92 5.07
CA HIS A 151 -1.39 -2.36 3.68
C HIS A 151 -0.74 -3.73 3.64
N VAL A 152 -1.17 -4.56 2.70
CA VAL A 152 -0.61 -5.89 2.46
C VAL A 152 0.04 -5.96 1.08
N THR A 153 1.07 -6.80 0.95
CA THR A 153 1.66 -7.07 -0.35
C THR A 153 0.70 -7.89 -1.22
N PRO A 154 0.81 -7.84 -2.55
CA PRO A 154 0.01 -8.67 -3.44
C PRO A 154 0.14 -10.15 -3.15
N GLN A 155 1.33 -10.60 -2.74
CA GLN A 155 1.56 -11.98 -2.35
C GLN A 155 0.78 -12.35 -1.08
N GLN A 156 0.81 -11.50 -0.05
CA GLN A 156 0.03 -11.70 1.18
C GLN A 156 -1.47 -11.76 0.87
N TRP A 157 -1.97 -10.83 0.06
CA TRP A 157 -3.37 -10.80 -0.36
C TRP A 157 -3.76 -12.08 -1.09
N ARG A 158 -2.99 -12.48 -2.12
CA ARG A 158 -3.27 -13.71 -2.91
C ARG A 158 -3.26 -14.97 -2.06
N SER A 159 -2.24 -15.15 -1.21
CA SER A 159 -2.13 -16.36 -0.40
C SER A 159 -3.23 -16.46 0.66
N ILE A 160 -3.65 -15.33 1.25
CA ILE A 160 -4.75 -15.32 2.22
C ILE A 160 -6.10 -15.51 1.53
N SER A 161 -6.33 -14.88 0.38
CA SER A 161 -7.55 -15.08 -0.41
C SER A 161 -7.69 -16.53 -0.86
N ALA A 162 -6.63 -17.14 -1.38
CA ALA A 162 -6.63 -18.53 -1.77
C ALA A 162 -6.92 -19.48 -0.60
N ALA A 163 -6.33 -19.24 0.57
CA ALA A 163 -6.60 -20.01 1.77
C ALA A 163 -8.07 -19.86 2.24
N TYR A 164 -8.61 -18.65 2.17
CA TYR A 164 -10.01 -18.38 2.50
C TYR A 164 -10.99 -19.10 1.56
N GLU A 165 -10.77 -19.02 0.25
CA GLU A 165 -11.58 -19.70 -0.76
C GLU A 165 -11.48 -21.24 -0.63
N LEU A 166 -10.28 -21.77 -0.38
CA LEU A 166 -10.05 -23.21 -0.18
C LEU A 166 -10.84 -23.76 1.01
N VAL A 167 -10.95 -23.00 2.08
CA VAL A 167 -11.68 -23.38 3.29
C VAL A 167 -13.19 -23.29 3.07
N GLY A 168 -13.66 -22.21 2.41
CA GLY A 168 -15.07 -21.91 2.31
C GLY A 168 -15.71 -21.82 3.71
N ASP A 169 -16.84 -22.48 3.91
CA ASP A 169 -17.59 -22.51 5.19
C ASP A 169 -17.20 -23.68 6.12
N ARG A 170 -16.17 -24.45 5.77
CA ARG A 170 -15.77 -25.62 6.57
C ARG A 170 -15.23 -25.21 7.92
N ARG A 171 -15.72 -25.86 8.97
CA ARG A 171 -15.22 -25.62 10.33
C ARG A 171 -13.79 -26.13 10.49
N GLY A 172 -12.98 -25.32 11.15
CA GLY A 172 -11.61 -25.65 11.52
C GLY A 172 -11.55 -26.57 12.77
N PRO A 173 -10.35 -27.10 13.06
CA PRO A 173 -10.16 -28.12 14.10
C PRO A 173 -10.15 -27.56 15.54
N SER A 174 -10.25 -26.24 15.75
CA SER A 174 -10.00 -25.64 17.08
C SER A 174 -11.18 -24.81 17.58
N THR A 175 -11.92 -25.37 18.53
CA THR A 175 -12.95 -24.65 19.29
C THR A 175 -12.36 -23.47 20.07
N ALA A 176 -11.13 -23.59 20.58
CA ALA A 176 -10.45 -22.50 21.28
C ALA A 176 -10.11 -21.32 20.35
N ALA A 177 -9.79 -21.58 19.08
CA ALA A 177 -9.58 -20.51 18.08
C ALA A 177 -10.90 -19.80 17.80
N HIS A 178 -11.98 -20.55 17.61
CA HIS A 178 -13.33 -20.01 17.43
C HIS A 178 -13.74 -19.13 18.62
N SER A 179 -13.68 -19.65 19.86
CA SER A 179 -14.07 -18.90 21.05
C SER A 179 -13.30 -17.57 21.18
N ARG A 180 -11.99 -17.60 20.93
CA ARG A 180 -11.17 -16.36 20.95
C ARG A 180 -11.58 -15.36 19.85
N ALA A 181 -11.97 -15.84 18.68
CA ALA A 181 -12.45 -14.98 17.60
C ALA A 181 -13.79 -14.32 17.98
N VAL A 182 -14.73 -15.09 18.51
CA VAL A 182 -16.02 -14.59 19.00
C VAL A 182 -15.82 -13.56 20.12
N THR A 183 -14.98 -13.84 21.10
CA THR A 183 -14.66 -12.91 22.20
C THR A 183 -14.08 -11.59 21.69
N ARG A 184 -13.36 -11.61 20.57
CA ARG A 184 -12.82 -10.41 19.90
C ARG A 184 -13.80 -9.68 19.01
N GLY A 185 -15.04 -10.17 18.89
CA GLY A 185 -16.05 -9.62 17.99
C GLY A 185 -15.74 -9.85 16.50
N TRP A 186 -14.93 -10.86 16.16
CA TRP A 186 -14.67 -11.21 14.78
C TRP A 186 -15.89 -11.90 14.18
N LEU A 187 -16.14 -11.61 12.89
CA LEU A 187 -17.36 -12.00 12.22
C LEU A 187 -17.18 -13.26 11.34
N PRO A 188 -18.25 -14.04 11.13
CA PRO A 188 -18.22 -15.21 10.24
C PRO A 188 -18.04 -14.81 8.77
N PRO A 189 -17.61 -15.76 7.91
CA PRO A 189 -17.49 -15.53 6.46
C PRO A 189 -18.77 -15.00 5.83
N ALA A 190 -19.92 -15.56 6.18
CA ALA A 190 -21.23 -15.18 5.64
C ALA A 190 -21.68 -13.74 5.93
N THR A 191 -20.91 -13.00 6.70
CA THR A 191 -21.17 -11.58 6.96
C THR A 191 -20.77 -10.66 5.81
N TRP A 192 -19.90 -11.14 4.93
CA TRP A 192 -19.33 -10.37 3.85
C TRP A 192 -19.69 -10.99 2.51
N ASP A 193 -20.36 -10.23 1.64
CA ASP A 193 -20.55 -10.63 0.24
C ASP A 193 -19.22 -10.49 -0.51
N ASP A 194 -18.53 -9.36 -0.32
CA ASP A 194 -17.15 -9.16 -0.76
C ASP A 194 -16.32 -8.54 0.38
N PRO A 195 -15.40 -9.31 1.00
CA PRO A 195 -14.56 -8.80 2.07
C PRO A 195 -13.72 -7.58 1.72
N ASP A 196 -13.42 -7.34 0.44
CA ASP A 196 -12.59 -6.22 0.01
C ASP A 196 -13.37 -4.90 -0.13
N THR A 197 -14.64 -4.96 -0.56
CA THR A 197 -15.42 -3.78 -0.97
C THR A 197 -16.53 -3.39 0.00
N ASP A 198 -17.03 -4.33 0.81
CA ASP A 198 -18.14 -4.06 1.73
C ASP A 198 -17.80 -2.95 2.73
N ALA A 199 -18.64 -1.93 2.82
CA ALA A 199 -18.41 -0.78 3.70
C ALA A 199 -18.54 -1.16 5.19
N GLN A 200 -19.59 -1.91 5.56
CA GLN A 200 -19.84 -2.43 6.91
C GLN A 200 -20.59 -3.76 6.86
N PRO A 201 -20.43 -4.62 7.88
CA PRO A 201 -21.21 -5.83 7.96
C PRO A 201 -22.69 -5.48 8.04
N THR A 202 -23.50 -6.13 7.23
CA THR A 202 -24.95 -6.13 7.44
C THR A 202 -25.19 -6.64 8.85
N SER A 203 -25.70 -5.84 9.74
CA SER A 203 -25.92 -6.20 11.14
C SER A 203 -26.79 -7.45 11.21
N THR A 204 -26.14 -8.59 11.35
CA THR A 204 -26.83 -9.82 11.67
C THR A 204 -27.29 -9.68 13.11
N THR A 205 -28.53 -9.22 13.29
CA THR A 205 -29.23 -9.33 14.55
C THR A 205 -29.10 -10.77 14.97
N THR A 206 -28.33 -11.01 16.01
CA THR A 206 -28.22 -12.33 16.65
C THR A 206 -29.61 -12.66 17.14
N ARG A 207 -30.37 -13.42 16.34
CA ARG A 207 -31.59 -14.05 16.76
C ARG A 207 -31.19 -15.03 17.86
N LYS A 208 -31.39 -14.63 19.08
CA LYS A 208 -31.32 -15.48 20.26
C LYS A 208 -32.40 -16.53 20.05
N GLU A 209 -32.03 -17.71 19.53
CA GLU A 209 -32.90 -18.89 19.62
C GLU A 209 -33.00 -19.21 21.11
N SER A 210 -34.09 -18.76 21.70
CA SER A 210 -34.56 -19.26 22.99
C SER A 210 -34.89 -20.73 22.78
N ALA A 211 -34.04 -21.62 23.29
CA ALA A 211 -34.40 -23.00 23.50
C ALA A 211 -35.55 -23.03 24.52
N ALA A 212 -36.69 -23.48 24.07
CA ALA A 212 -37.76 -24.00 24.89
C ALA A 212 -37.54 -25.48 25.12
#